data_bf63b47ada76497235dbf72581b4c829
#
_entry.id   bf63b47ada76497235dbf72581b4c829
#
_cell.length_a   1.000
_cell.length_b   1.000
_cell.length_c   1.000
_cell.angle_alpha   90.00
_cell.angle_beta   90.00
_cell.angle_gamma   90.00
#
_symmetry.space_group_name_H-M   'P 1'
#
loop_
_entity.id
_entity.type
_entity.pdbx_description
1 polymer ?
#
loop_
_entity_poly.entity_id
_entity_poly.type
_entity_poly.pdbx_seq_one_letter_code
_entity_poly.pdbx_strand_id
1 'polypeptide(L)'
;MATGSFRQRGCKCPPGRKRCTCGAKWYYRYDITDPVTGKRKQKEVGGFRTKAEAEEAAKRIQYELQTGSYVEPTKMTVEEFLLDYVQNTLKNEVAPNTYEHRLSYVKNHIAPRIGKIKLTDLKPTHIQKLYNELHEQFTPGYVQNVGNLLTKALRQAERWDLIKRNPATLVKKPATSRKNAKMKIWTVEEQKKFLEYVESESFFYYTLFLLALTSGMRKGEILGLQWGDVDIKQGIVSVKRTAVWAQRNFYLKDMPKTESSIRTIQVPEKTSKTLKRWQLACPANTLNLVFSSPKTNGILYPNSLDKAFHKMVRNAGVPTITFHGLRHTFATTLLANNVNPKIVQEMLGHATIKTTMDTYSHVLPNMQRSAAEQLGAVLF
;
A
#
# COMPACT_ATOMS: atom_id res chain seq x y z
N MET A 1 -46.10 -14.05 -5.49
CA MET A 1 -45.31 -15.10 -6.14
C MET A 1 -44.90 -14.58 -7.51
N ALA A 2 -43.61 -14.60 -7.85
CA ALA A 2 -43.16 -14.19 -9.17
C ALA A 2 -43.60 -15.27 -10.19
N THR A 3 -44.65 -14.99 -10.95
CA THR A 3 -45.13 -15.89 -12.01
C THR A 3 -44.21 -15.77 -13.21
N GLY A 4 -43.43 -16.80 -13.49
CA GLY A 4 -42.59 -16.87 -14.68
C GLY A 4 -43.19 -17.75 -15.76
N SER A 5 -42.80 -17.52 -17.00
CA SER A 5 -43.23 -18.34 -18.16
C SER A 5 -42.03 -18.91 -18.93
N PHE A 6 -42.23 -20.11 -19.47
CA PHE A 6 -41.23 -20.80 -20.29
C PHE A 6 -41.61 -20.66 -21.78
N ARG A 7 -40.60 -20.37 -22.62
CA ARG A 7 -40.81 -20.30 -24.07
C ARG A 7 -39.58 -20.81 -24.84
N GLN A 8 -39.83 -21.27 -26.05
CA GLN A 8 -38.75 -21.53 -27.03
C GLN A 8 -38.68 -20.38 -28.04
N ARG A 9 -37.48 -19.88 -28.30
CA ARG A 9 -37.25 -18.86 -29.34
C ARG A 9 -36.79 -19.53 -30.63
N GLY A 10 -37.40 -19.09 -31.74
CA GLY A 10 -37.02 -19.55 -33.07
C GLY A 10 -37.37 -20.99 -33.36
N CYS A 11 -38.36 -21.55 -32.69
CA CYS A 11 -38.83 -22.89 -32.98
C CYS A 11 -39.58 -22.90 -34.32
N LYS A 12 -39.14 -23.74 -35.26
CA LYS A 12 -39.75 -23.94 -36.58
C LYS A 12 -40.55 -25.23 -36.67
N CYS A 13 -40.79 -25.90 -35.57
CA CYS A 13 -41.60 -27.11 -35.53
C CYS A 13 -43.11 -26.78 -35.67
N PRO A 14 -43.91 -27.70 -36.26
CA PRO A 14 -45.37 -27.53 -36.33
C PRO A 14 -45.99 -27.41 -34.91
N PRO A 15 -47.07 -26.62 -34.73
CA PRO A 15 -47.79 -26.52 -33.50
C PRO A 15 -48.27 -27.89 -33.02
N GLY A 16 -48.20 -28.17 -31.70
CA GLY A 16 -48.67 -29.42 -31.08
C GLY A 16 -47.66 -30.57 -31.01
N ARG A 17 -46.42 -30.41 -31.48
CA ARG A 17 -45.40 -31.45 -31.41
C ARG A 17 -44.88 -31.62 -29.97
N LYS A 18 -44.89 -32.86 -29.42
CA LYS A 18 -44.44 -33.15 -28.05
C LYS A 18 -42.93 -32.91 -27.81
N ARG A 19 -42.09 -32.99 -28.85
CA ARG A 19 -40.63 -32.71 -28.76
C ARG A 19 -40.16 -31.83 -29.90
N CYS A 20 -39.41 -30.79 -29.58
CA CYS A 20 -38.79 -29.91 -30.56
C CYS A 20 -37.53 -30.60 -31.15
N THR A 21 -37.48 -30.70 -32.48
CA THR A 21 -36.35 -31.28 -33.25
C THR A 21 -35.53 -30.24 -33.98
N CYS A 22 -35.94 -28.96 -33.98
CA CYS A 22 -35.25 -27.87 -34.68
C CYS A 22 -34.08 -27.24 -33.88
N GLY A 23 -33.78 -27.74 -32.70
CA GLY A 23 -32.69 -27.22 -31.85
C GLY A 23 -32.98 -25.89 -31.16
N ALA A 24 -34.23 -25.40 -31.20
CA ALA A 24 -34.61 -24.14 -30.54
C ALA A 24 -34.37 -24.24 -29.04
N LYS A 25 -33.81 -23.15 -28.49
CA LYS A 25 -33.42 -23.07 -27.08
C LYS A 25 -34.56 -22.65 -26.20
N TRP A 26 -34.57 -23.15 -24.97
CA TRP A 26 -35.54 -22.78 -23.93
C TRP A 26 -35.09 -21.54 -23.20
N TYR A 27 -36.11 -20.71 -22.81
CA TYR A 27 -35.94 -19.45 -22.07
C TYR A 27 -37.00 -19.42 -20.96
N TYR A 28 -36.56 -18.90 -19.80
CA TYR A 28 -37.44 -18.59 -18.67
C TYR A 28 -37.56 -17.09 -18.53
N ARG A 29 -38.81 -16.58 -18.51
CA ARG A 29 -39.12 -15.18 -18.34
C ARG A 29 -39.70 -14.97 -16.95
N TYR A 30 -39.24 -13.96 -16.26
CA TYR A 30 -39.66 -13.62 -14.90
C TYR A 30 -39.65 -12.12 -14.69
N ASP A 31 -40.33 -11.66 -13.63
CA ASP A 31 -40.46 -10.26 -13.29
C ASP A 31 -39.66 -9.95 -12.06
N ILE A 32 -39.01 -8.79 -12.07
CA ILE A 32 -38.34 -8.19 -10.91
C ILE A 32 -38.94 -6.80 -10.68
N THR A 33 -38.90 -6.33 -9.43
CA THR A 33 -39.25 -4.94 -9.09
C THR A 33 -37.97 -4.12 -9.13
N ASP A 34 -37.95 -3.08 -9.92
CA ASP A 34 -36.81 -2.14 -9.94
C ASP A 34 -36.76 -1.41 -8.60
N PRO A 35 -35.63 -1.51 -7.85
CA PRO A 35 -35.56 -0.97 -6.48
C PRO A 35 -35.58 0.56 -6.43
N VAL A 36 -35.28 1.25 -7.53
CA VAL A 36 -35.27 2.72 -7.60
C VAL A 36 -36.63 3.28 -8.00
N THR A 37 -37.27 2.68 -9.01
CA THR A 37 -38.51 3.20 -9.57
C THR A 37 -39.76 2.49 -9.05
N GLY A 38 -39.61 1.36 -8.34
CA GLY A 38 -40.72 0.52 -7.90
C GLY A 38 -41.48 -0.17 -9.04
N LYS A 39 -41.09 0.04 -10.30
CA LYS A 39 -41.80 -0.50 -11.46
C LYS A 39 -41.39 -1.95 -11.74
N ARG A 40 -42.34 -2.72 -12.23
CA ARG A 40 -42.14 -4.09 -12.69
C ARG A 40 -41.29 -4.09 -13.95
N LYS A 41 -40.16 -4.85 -13.92
CA LYS A 41 -39.24 -5.03 -15.05
C LYS A 41 -39.17 -6.51 -15.40
N GLN A 42 -39.48 -6.83 -16.67
CA GLN A 42 -39.44 -8.21 -17.14
C GLN A 42 -38.01 -8.60 -17.57
N LYS A 43 -37.54 -9.73 -17.06
CA LYS A 43 -36.26 -10.32 -17.38
C LYS A 43 -36.44 -11.68 -18.02
N GLU A 44 -35.42 -12.12 -18.74
CA GLU A 44 -35.36 -13.42 -19.38
C GLU A 44 -33.97 -14.03 -19.25
N VAL A 45 -33.93 -15.31 -18.89
CA VAL A 45 -32.74 -16.13 -18.90
C VAL A 45 -32.97 -17.32 -19.83
N GLY A 46 -31.97 -17.72 -20.62
CA GLY A 46 -32.21 -18.77 -21.61
C GLY A 46 -30.96 -19.28 -22.30
N GLY A 47 -31.20 -20.00 -23.40
CA GLY A 47 -30.15 -20.73 -24.11
C GLY A 47 -30.05 -22.19 -23.64
N PHE A 48 -31.02 -22.65 -22.82
CA PHE A 48 -31.06 -24.02 -22.34
C PHE A 48 -31.43 -25.02 -23.44
N ARG A 49 -30.84 -26.20 -23.36
CA ARG A 49 -31.09 -27.25 -24.36
C ARG A 49 -32.42 -27.94 -24.11
N THR A 50 -32.80 -28.11 -22.86
CA THR A 50 -34.03 -28.80 -22.43
C THR A 50 -34.91 -27.90 -21.58
N LYS A 51 -36.21 -28.23 -21.49
CA LYS A 51 -37.11 -27.55 -20.59
C LYS A 51 -36.79 -27.76 -19.13
N ALA A 52 -36.30 -28.97 -18.79
CA ALA A 52 -35.88 -29.32 -17.43
C ALA A 52 -34.72 -28.42 -16.94
N GLU A 53 -33.71 -28.15 -17.78
CA GLU A 53 -32.64 -27.20 -17.46
C GLU A 53 -33.19 -25.78 -17.19
N ALA A 54 -34.16 -25.34 -17.99
CA ALA A 54 -34.81 -24.04 -17.79
C ALA A 54 -35.65 -24.00 -16.48
N GLU A 55 -36.31 -25.10 -16.12
CA GLU A 55 -37.09 -25.24 -14.88
C GLU A 55 -36.16 -25.22 -13.65
N GLU A 56 -35.01 -25.89 -13.72
CA GLU A 56 -34.01 -25.84 -12.66
C GLU A 56 -33.45 -24.42 -12.45
N ALA A 57 -33.12 -23.72 -13.55
CA ALA A 57 -32.70 -22.33 -13.51
C ALA A 57 -33.79 -21.43 -12.94
N ALA A 58 -35.07 -21.67 -13.29
CA ALA A 58 -36.19 -20.92 -12.77
C ALA A 58 -36.36 -21.10 -11.25
N LYS A 59 -36.25 -22.32 -10.74
CA LYS A 59 -36.34 -22.60 -9.29
C LYS A 59 -35.23 -21.86 -8.54
N ARG A 60 -33.99 -21.84 -9.06
CA ARG A 60 -32.88 -21.11 -8.47
C ARG A 60 -33.14 -19.61 -8.44
N ILE A 61 -33.58 -19.01 -9.55
CA ILE A 61 -33.88 -17.57 -9.64
C ILE A 61 -35.03 -17.22 -8.68
N GLN A 62 -36.09 -18.02 -8.61
CA GLN A 62 -37.19 -17.80 -7.68
C GLN A 62 -36.76 -17.83 -6.23
N TYR A 63 -35.93 -18.80 -5.85
CA TYR A 63 -35.34 -18.89 -4.51
C TYR A 63 -34.50 -17.65 -4.20
N GLU A 64 -33.66 -17.19 -5.14
CA GLU A 64 -32.84 -16.01 -4.97
C GLU A 64 -33.66 -14.72 -4.81
N LEU A 65 -34.76 -14.61 -5.55
CA LEU A 65 -35.72 -13.48 -5.42
C LEU A 65 -36.47 -13.50 -4.08
N GLN A 66 -36.85 -14.69 -3.60
CA GLN A 66 -37.53 -14.86 -2.30
C GLN A 66 -36.59 -14.57 -1.12
N THR A 67 -35.34 -14.96 -1.21
CA THR A 67 -34.32 -14.73 -0.16
C THR A 67 -33.66 -13.36 -0.25
N GLY A 68 -34.00 -12.53 -1.25
CA GLY A 68 -33.34 -11.24 -1.47
C GLY A 68 -31.89 -11.36 -1.95
N SER A 69 -31.46 -12.55 -2.33
CA SER A 69 -30.07 -12.81 -2.77
C SER A 69 -29.89 -12.74 -4.29
N TYR A 70 -30.93 -12.29 -5.02
CA TYR A 70 -30.86 -12.13 -6.46
C TYR A 70 -29.99 -10.94 -6.85
N VAL A 71 -28.95 -11.20 -7.62
CA VAL A 71 -28.10 -10.17 -8.24
C VAL A 71 -28.40 -10.13 -9.73
N GLU A 72 -28.76 -8.95 -10.25
CA GLU A 72 -29.01 -8.78 -11.67
C GLU A 72 -27.70 -9.02 -12.45
N PRO A 73 -27.68 -9.91 -13.46
CA PRO A 73 -26.51 -10.11 -14.29
C PRO A 73 -26.09 -8.81 -14.97
N THR A 74 -24.97 -8.26 -14.57
CA THR A 74 -24.38 -7.08 -15.19
C THR A 74 -23.53 -7.45 -16.41
N LYS A 75 -23.50 -6.57 -17.42
CA LYS A 75 -22.55 -6.68 -18.52
C LYS A 75 -21.17 -6.14 -18.15
N MET A 76 -21.09 -5.43 -17.03
CA MET A 76 -19.86 -4.81 -16.52
C MET A 76 -18.74 -5.84 -16.36
N THR A 77 -17.59 -5.53 -16.91
CA THR A 77 -16.37 -6.33 -16.80
C THR A 77 -15.62 -6.03 -15.50
N VAL A 78 -14.69 -6.92 -15.12
CA VAL A 78 -13.80 -6.70 -13.98
C VAL A 78 -12.96 -5.43 -14.14
N GLU A 79 -12.49 -5.15 -15.36
CA GLU A 79 -11.71 -3.94 -15.66
C GLU A 79 -12.54 -2.67 -15.49
N GLU A 80 -13.73 -2.61 -16.10
CA GLU A 80 -14.63 -1.46 -15.98
C GLU A 80 -14.98 -1.17 -14.52
N PHE A 81 -15.33 -2.19 -13.75
CA PHE A 81 -15.63 -2.04 -12.33
C PHE A 81 -14.42 -1.54 -11.53
N LEU A 82 -13.23 -2.13 -11.73
CA LEU A 82 -12.04 -1.75 -10.97
C LEU A 82 -11.55 -0.34 -11.30
N LEU A 83 -11.65 0.07 -12.56
CA LEU A 83 -11.32 1.45 -12.96
C LEU A 83 -12.29 2.44 -12.33
N ASP A 84 -13.59 2.17 -12.39
CA ASP A 84 -14.62 3.00 -11.74
C ASP A 84 -14.38 3.10 -10.22
N TYR A 85 -14.17 1.97 -9.56
CA TYR A 85 -13.89 1.92 -8.12
C TYR A 85 -12.64 2.73 -7.73
N VAL A 86 -11.54 2.60 -8.47
CA VAL A 86 -10.30 3.33 -8.19
C VAL A 86 -10.46 4.82 -8.47
N GLN A 87 -11.11 5.19 -9.58
CA GLN A 87 -11.22 6.60 -10.01
C GLN A 87 -12.26 7.38 -9.21
N ASN A 88 -13.39 6.77 -8.84
CA ASN A 88 -14.52 7.46 -8.23
C ASN A 88 -14.60 7.22 -6.71
N THR A 89 -14.22 6.04 -6.21
CA THR A 89 -14.29 5.75 -4.77
C THR A 89 -12.93 5.96 -4.09
N LEU A 90 -11.87 5.29 -4.55
CA LEU A 90 -10.58 5.34 -3.85
C LEU A 90 -9.85 6.68 -3.97
N LYS A 91 -10.04 7.43 -5.05
CA LYS A 91 -9.33 8.68 -5.30
C LYS A 91 -9.45 9.68 -4.14
N ASN A 92 -10.61 9.72 -3.50
CA ASN A 92 -10.88 10.63 -2.40
C ASN A 92 -10.53 10.04 -1.00
N GLU A 93 -10.30 8.71 -0.92
CA GLU A 93 -10.01 8.02 0.33
C GLU A 93 -8.52 7.86 0.62
N VAL A 94 -7.67 7.92 -0.40
CA VAL A 94 -6.25 7.57 -0.26
C VAL A 94 -5.32 8.70 -0.69
N ALA A 95 -4.09 8.67 -0.18
CA ALA A 95 -3.06 9.61 -0.62
C ALA A 95 -2.77 9.47 -2.13
N PRO A 96 -2.40 10.56 -2.83
CA PRO A 96 -2.16 10.58 -4.28
C PRO A 96 -1.21 9.48 -4.78
N ASN A 97 -0.10 9.23 -4.10
CA ASN A 97 0.82 8.14 -4.46
C ASN A 97 0.16 6.76 -4.37
N THR A 98 -0.69 6.56 -3.35
CA THR A 98 -1.42 5.29 -3.20
C THR A 98 -2.42 5.12 -4.35
N TYR A 99 -3.09 6.18 -4.74
CA TYR A 99 -4.00 6.19 -5.90
C TYR A 99 -3.27 5.78 -7.18
N GLU A 100 -2.14 6.41 -7.50
CA GLU A 100 -1.33 6.10 -8.68
C GLU A 100 -0.88 4.61 -8.69
N HIS A 101 -0.40 4.11 -7.55
CA HIS A 101 -0.05 2.69 -7.43
C HIS A 101 -1.27 1.77 -7.63
N ARG A 102 -2.44 2.11 -7.09
CA ARG A 102 -3.66 1.31 -7.26
C ARG A 102 -4.12 1.30 -8.71
N LEU A 103 -4.08 2.45 -9.37
CA LEU A 103 -4.41 2.57 -10.80
C LEU A 103 -3.43 1.74 -11.66
N SER A 104 -2.15 1.78 -11.36
CA SER A 104 -1.11 0.97 -12.01
C SER A 104 -1.37 -0.54 -11.81
N TYR A 105 -1.78 -0.98 -10.61
CA TYR A 105 -2.11 -2.38 -10.36
C TYR A 105 -3.29 -2.84 -11.23
N VAL A 106 -4.31 -2.01 -11.39
CA VAL A 106 -5.43 -2.35 -12.28
C VAL A 106 -4.96 -2.44 -13.73
N LYS A 107 -4.34 -1.38 -14.27
CA LYS A 107 -4.01 -1.27 -15.68
C LYS A 107 -2.94 -2.28 -16.14
N ASN A 108 -1.91 -2.49 -15.33
CA ASN A 108 -0.73 -3.25 -15.75
C ASN A 108 -0.77 -4.72 -15.32
N HIS A 109 -1.57 -5.09 -14.33
CA HIS A 109 -1.54 -6.43 -13.77
C HIS A 109 -2.89 -7.15 -13.79
N ILE A 110 -3.98 -6.48 -13.41
CA ILE A 110 -5.29 -7.14 -13.29
C ILE A 110 -6.01 -7.14 -14.63
N ALA A 111 -6.18 -5.98 -15.27
CA ALA A 111 -6.92 -5.84 -16.52
C ALA A 111 -6.39 -6.71 -17.66
N PRO A 112 -5.06 -6.83 -17.92
CA PRO A 112 -4.55 -7.67 -18.99
C PRO A 112 -4.86 -9.17 -18.83
N ARG A 113 -5.09 -9.65 -17.59
CA ARG A 113 -5.25 -11.07 -17.29
C ARG A 113 -6.70 -11.49 -17.07
N ILE A 114 -7.45 -10.71 -16.32
CA ILE A 114 -8.83 -11.05 -15.95
C ILE A 114 -9.83 -9.92 -16.25
N GLY A 115 -9.39 -8.79 -16.80
CA GLY A 115 -10.22 -7.60 -17.02
C GLY A 115 -11.43 -7.83 -17.91
N LYS A 116 -11.32 -8.68 -18.93
CA LYS A 116 -12.40 -8.98 -19.89
C LYS A 116 -13.49 -9.90 -19.34
N ILE A 117 -13.26 -10.52 -18.18
CA ILE A 117 -14.25 -11.39 -17.55
C ILE A 117 -15.39 -10.52 -16.99
N LYS A 118 -16.65 -10.92 -17.18
CA LYS A 118 -17.78 -10.24 -16.54
C LYS A 118 -17.65 -10.35 -15.04
N LEU A 119 -18.00 -9.29 -14.33
CA LEU A 119 -17.84 -9.23 -12.88
C LEU A 119 -18.58 -10.37 -12.16
N THR A 120 -19.77 -10.73 -12.65
CA THR A 120 -20.58 -11.86 -12.13
C THR A 120 -20.02 -13.24 -12.44
N ASP A 121 -19.14 -13.36 -13.45
CA ASP A 121 -18.58 -14.63 -13.90
C ASP A 121 -17.15 -14.85 -13.32
N LEU A 122 -16.65 -13.91 -12.53
CA LEU A 122 -15.33 -13.99 -11.91
C LEU A 122 -15.31 -15.10 -10.85
N LYS A 123 -14.45 -16.10 -11.08
CA LYS A 123 -14.28 -17.27 -10.21
C LYS A 123 -13.00 -17.21 -9.40
N PRO A 124 -12.93 -17.87 -8.22
CA PRO A 124 -11.70 -18.00 -7.44
C PRO A 124 -10.50 -18.54 -8.25
N THR A 125 -10.75 -19.46 -9.19
CA THR A 125 -9.73 -20.03 -10.07
C THR A 125 -9.05 -19.00 -10.97
N HIS A 126 -9.80 -18.02 -11.47
CA HIS A 126 -9.23 -16.92 -12.26
C HIS A 126 -8.29 -16.06 -11.43
N ILE A 127 -8.66 -15.78 -10.18
CA ILE A 127 -7.86 -15.00 -9.25
C ILE A 127 -6.61 -15.76 -8.80
N GLN A 128 -6.74 -17.08 -8.56
CA GLN A 128 -5.58 -17.92 -8.21
C GLN A 128 -4.56 -17.93 -9.35
N LYS A 129 -5.03 -18.09 -10.61
CA LYS A 129 -4.16 -18.03 -11.79
C LYS A 129 -3.44 -16.68 -11.89
N LEU A 130 -4.17 -15.57 -11.70
CA LEU A 130 -3.58 -14.23 -11.64
C LEU A 130 -2.45 -14.13 -10.61
N TYR A 131 -2.66 -14.65 -9.39
CA TYR A 131 -1.63 -14.59 -8.35
C TYR A 131 -0.42 -15.46 -8.67
N ASN A 132 -0.61 -16.63 -9.26
CA ASN A 132 0.49 -17.50 -9.67
C ASN A 132 1.35 -16.85 -10.75
N GLU A 133 0.75 -16.33 -11.82
CA GLU A 133 1.45 -15.63 -12.91
C GLU A 133 2.20 -14.38 -12.40
N LEU A 134 1.61 -13.63 -11.48
CA LEU A 134 2.29 -12.47 -10.89
C LEU A 134 3.45 -12.90 -9.98
N HIS A 135 3.33 -14.04 -9.31
CA HIS A 135 4.38 -14.52 -8.40
C HIS A 135 5.64 -14.98 -9.14
N GLU A 136 5.53 -15.39 -10.38
CA GLU A 136 6.68 -15.70 -11.25
C GLU A 136 7.55 -14.45 -11.54
N GLN A 137 6.94 -13.27 -11.57
CA GLN A 137 7.60 -12.02 -11.98
C GLN A 137 7.87 -11.05 -10.81
N PHE A 138 7.12 -11.16 -9.74
CA PHE A 138 7.13 -10.20 -8.64
C PHE A 138 7.26 -10.85 -7.28
N THR A 139 7.75 -10.09 -6.30
CA THR A 139 7.87 -10.55 -4.92
C THR A 139 6.50 -10.88 -4.31
N PRO A 140 6.42 -11.82 -3.34
CA PRO A 140 5.16 -12.14 -2.65
C PRO A 140 4.45 -10.92 -2.06
N GLY A 141 5.21 -9.97 -1.49
CA GLY A 141 4.66 -8.73 -0.94
C GLY A 141 3.99 -7.84 -1.98
N TYR A 142 4.54 -7.80 -3.19
CA TYR A 142 3.93 -7.06 -4.31
C TYR A 142 2.61 -7.71 -4.73
N VAL A 143 2.60 -9.03 -4.92
CA VAL A 143 1.38 -9.80 -5.26
C VAL A 143 0.31 -9.63 -4.19
N GLN A 144 0.69 -9.63 -2.90
CA GLN A 144 -0.24 -9.33 -1.81
C GLN A 144 -0.85 -7.93 -1.93
N ASN A 145 -0.08 -6.91 -2.33
CA ASN A 145 -0.61 -5.55 -2.51
C ASN A 145 -1.64 -5.48 -3.65
N VAL A 146 -1.39 -6.15 -4.78
CA VAL A 146 -2.35 -6.29 -5.88
C VAL A 146 -3.61 -7.03 -5.39
N GLY A 147 -3.44 -8.15 -4.69
CA GLY A 147 -4.53 -8.94 -4.14
C GLY A 147 -5.34 -8.20 -3.06
N ASN A 148 -4.71 -7.33 -2.27
CA ASN A 148 -5.42 -6.51 -1.28
C ASN A 148 -6.35 -5.49 -1.96
N LEU A 149 -5.88 -4.86 -3.05
CA LEU A 149 -6.73 -3.99 -3.86
C LEU A 149 -7.93 -4.77 -4.42
N LEU A 150 -7.68 -5.90 -5.08
CA LEU A 150 -8.73 -6.73 -5.68
C LEU A 150 -9.75 -7.19 -4.64
N THR A 151 -9.28 -7.68 -3.48
CA THR A 151 -10.15 -8.11 -2.38
C THR A 151 -11.00 -6.96 -1.83
N LYS A 152 -10.40 -5.74 -1.67
CA LYS A 152 -11.12 -4.55 -1.18
C LYS A 152 -12.18 -4.11 -2.17
N ALA A 153 -11.84 -4.04 -3.46
CA ALA A 153 -12.76 -3.64 -4.52
C ALA A 153 -13.93 -4.63 -4.67
N LEU A 154 -13.65 -5.94 -4.70
CA LEU A 154 -14.70 -6.96 -4.81
C LEU A 154 -15.58 -7.03 -3.56
N ARG A 155 -15.08 -6.68 -2.36
CA ARG A 155 -15.92 -6.50 -1.17
C ARG A 155 -16.88 -5.33 -1.33
N GLN A 156 -16.46 -4.27 -2.02
CA GLN A 156 -17.35 -3.16 -2.34
C GLN A 156 -18.40 -3.55 -3.38
N ALA A 157 -18.02 -4.36 -4.40
CA ALA A 157 -18.96 -4.92 -5.37
C ALA A 157 -20.03 -5.79 -4.70
N GLU A 158 -19.64 -6.60 -3.70
CA GLU A 158 -20.55 -7.40 -2.89
C GLU A 158 -21.52 -6.52 -2.08
N ARG A 159 -21.03 -5.42 -1.46
CA ARG A 159 -21.87 -4.45 -0.74
C ARG A 159 -22.82 -3.66 -1.64
N TRP A 160 -22.48 -3.49 -2.89
CA TRP A 160 -23.32 -2.83 -3.90
C TRP A 160 -24.21 -3.80 -4.65
N ASP A 161 -24.30 -5.06 -4.20
CA ASP A 161 -25.07 -6.13 -4.83
C ASP A 161 -24.77 -6.36 -6.32
N LEU A 162 -23.53 -6.02 -6.76
CA LEU A 162 -23.05 -6.30 -8.10
C LEU A 162 -22.58 -7.76 -8.26
N ILE A 163 -22.21 -8.40 -7.15
CA ILE A 163 -21.85 -9.82 -7.05
C ILE A 163 -22.41 -10.41 -5.75
N LYS A 164 -22.78 -11.68 -5.79
CA LYS A 164 -23.35 -12.40 -4.62
C LYS A 164 -22.33 -12.64 -3.50
N ARG A 165 -21.08 -12.88 -3.86
CA ARG A 165 -20.00 -13.21 -2.95
C ARG A 165 -18.67 -12.79 -3.56
N ASN A 166 -17.79 -12.28 -2.72
CA ASN A 166 -16.43 -11.93 -3.12
C ASN A 166 -15.57 -13.19 -3.36
N PRO A 167 -15.22 -13.51 -4.62
CA PRO A 167 -14.43 -14.71 -4.92
C PRO A 167 -12.97 -14.61 -4.43
N ALA A 168 -12.43 -13.40 -4.21
CA ALA A 168 -11.06 -13.21 -3.74
C ALA A 168 -10.86 -13.64 -2.27
N THR A 169 -11.92 -13.78 -1.48
CA THR A 169 -11.84 -14.29 -0.10
C THR A 169 -11.55 -15.78 -0.03
N LEU A 170 -11.80 -16.50 -1.10
CA LEU A 170 -11.58 -17.95 -1.19
C LEU A 170 -10.19 -18.31 -1.72
N VAL A 171 -9.37 -17.31 -2.05
CA VAL A 171 -8.05 -17.51 -2.68
C VAL A 171 -6.94 -17.19 -1.70
N LYS A 172 -5.95 -18.08 -1.60
CA LYS A 172 -4.76 -17.84 -0.78
C LYS A 172 -3.77 -16.95 -1.55
N LYS A 173 -3.40 -15.85 -0.95
CA LYS A 173 -2.30 -15.00 -1.45
C LYS A 173 -0.96 -15.67 -1.17
N PRO A 174 0.07 -15.45 -2.01
CA PRO A 174 1.41 -15.94 -1.72
C PRO A 174 1.88 -15.53 -0.33
N ALA A 175 2.46 -16.47 0.40
CA ALA A 175 3.00 -16.17 1.73
C ALA A 175 4.21 -15.23 1.61
N THR A 176 4.18 -14.12 2.34
CA THR A 176 5.39 -13.34 2.54
C THR A 176 6.19 -14.04 3.63
N SER A 177 7.40 -14.45 3.31
CA SER A 177 8.34 -14.90 4.32
C SER A 177 8.77 -13.70 5.19
N ARG A 178 7.85 -13.22 6.04
CA ARG A 178 8.18 -12.24 7.09
C ARG A 178 9.10 -12.84 8.15
N LYS A 179 9.29 -14.17 8.14
CA LYS A 179 10.20 -14.84 9.04
C LYS A 179 11.63 -14.61 8.53
N ASN A 180 12.35 -13.70 9.19
CA ASN A 180 13.80 -13.62 9.22
C ASN A 180 14.58 -12.99 8.04
N ALA A 181 14.04 -12.11 7.23
CA ALA A 181 14.93 -11.14 6.62
C ALA A 181 15.46 -10.24 7.74
N LYS A 182 16.59 -10.63 8.37
CA LYS A 182 17.28 -9.79 9.36
C LYS A 182 17.41 -8.41 8.75
N MET A 183 16.82 -7.44 9.44
CA MET A 183 16.88 -6.05 9.01
C MET A 183 18.38 -5.67 8.93
N LYS A 184 18.81 -5.27 7.73
CA LYS A 184 20.18 -4.85 7.54
C LYS A 184 20.37 -3.47 8.16
N ILE A 185 21.21 -3.40 9.16
CA ILE A 185 21.59 -2.19 9.91
C ILE A 185 23.11 -2.11 9.96
N TRP A 186 23.62 -0.94 10.22
CA TRP A 186 25.06 -0.75 10.41
C TRP A 186 25.45 -0.82 11.88
N THR A 187 26.65 -1.36 12.15
CA THR A 187 27.31 -1.22 13.44
C THR A 187 27.81 0.23 13.63
N VAL A 188 28.26 0.57 14.82
CA VAL A 188 28.79 1.91 15.12
C VAL A 188 30.04 2.19 14.26
N GLU A 189 30.92 1.18 14.07
CA GLU A 189 32.13 1.24 13.25
C GLU A 189 31.78 1.51 11.78
N GLU A 190 30.78 0.81 11.25
CA GLU A 190 30.31 1.00 9.87
C GLU A 190 29.69 2.39 9.67
N GLN A 191 28.95 2.91 10.66
CA GLN A 191 28.42 4.27 10.64
C GLN A 191 29.54 5.31 10.61
N LYS A 192 30.58 5.16 11.46
CA LYS A 192 31.74 6.05 11.50
C LYS A 192 32.49 6.01 10.16
N LYS A 193 32.82 4.82 9.67
CA LYS A 193 33.53 4.62 8.40
C LYS A 193 32.76 5.27 7.22
N PHE A 194 31.43 5.12 7.18
CA PHE A 194 30.61 5.75 6.15
C PHE A 194 30.65 7.29 6.25
N LEU A 195 30.47 7.83 7.46
CA LEU A 195 30.50 9.29 7.67
C LEU A 195 31.86 9.91 7.34
N GLU A 196 32.97 9.27 7.71
CA GLU A 196 34.33 9.72 7.36
C GLU A 196 34.52 9.79 5.85
N TYR A 197 34.12 8.73 5.13
CA TYR A 197 34.19 8.73 3.67
C TYR A 197 33.34 9.86 3.06
N VAL A 198 32.09 10.03 3.52
CA VAL A 198 31.19 11.04 2.94
C VAL A 198 31.65 12.47 3.28
N GLU A 199 32.25 12.70 4.44
CA GLU A 199 32.81 13.99 4.84
C GLU A 199 33.90 14.46 3.88
N SER A 200 34.76 13.53 3.41
CA SER A 200 35.81 13.83 2.41
C SER A 200 35.27 14.07 1.00
N GLU A 201 34.10 13.48 0.66
CA GLU A 201 33.55 13.54 -0.69
C GLU A 201 32.63 14.75 -0.90
N SER A 202 31.75 15.06 0.08
CA SER A 202 30.71 16.07 -0.08
C SER A 202 30.14 16.55 1.24
N PHE A 203 30.36 17.79 1.58
CA PHE A 203 29.79 18.40 2.79
C PHE A 203 28.26 18.43 2.79
N PHE A 204 27.62 18.56 1.62
CA PHE A 204 26.16 18.45 1.45
C PHE A 204 25.65 17.06 1.90
N TYR A 205 26.19 16.00 1.33
CA TYR A 205 25.76 14.64 1.66
C TYR A 205 26.18 14.23 3.07
N TYR A 206 27.33 14.65 3.54
CA TYR A 206 27.74 14.45 4.91
C TYR A 206 26.75 15.01 5.91
N THR A 207 26.35 16.27 5.74
CA THR A 207 25.36 16.92 6.62
C THR A 207 24.00 16.19 6.56
N LEU A 208 23.56 15.79 5.37
CA LEU A 208 22.31 15.09 5.16
C LEU A 208 22.30 13.71 5.85
N PHE A 209 23.35 12.92 5.64
CA PHE A 209 23.43 11.57 6.23
C PHE A 209 23.73 11.60 7.72
N LEU A 210 24.51 12.55 8.19
CA LEU A 210 24.71 12.78 9.62
C LEU A 210 23.38 13.08 10.31
N LEU A 211 22.57 13.99 9.75
CA LEU A 211 21.23 14.26 10.26
C LEU A 211 20.34 13.01 10.21
N ALA A 212 20.37 12.22 9.11
CA ALA A 212 19.58 10.99 8.99
C ALA A 212 19.93 9.97 10.08
N LEU A 213 21.23 9.77 10.36
CA LEU A 213 21.72 8.83 11.35
C LEU A 213 21.51 9.30 12.81
N THR A 214 21.41 10.62 13.04
CA THR A 214 21.30 11.16 14.40
C THR A 214 19.88 11.60 14.79
N SER A 215 18.96 11.65 13.83
CA SER A 215 17.55 12.02 14.07
C SER A 215 16.56 10.91 13.80
N GLY A 216 16.91 9.89 13.02
CA GLY A 216 16.00 8.85 12.58
C GLY A 216 14.84 9.34 11.72
N MET A 217 14.89 10.52 11.14
CA MET A 217 13.86 11.08 10.26
C MET A 217 13.62 10.21 9.02
N ARG A 218 12.39 10.21 8.51
CA ARG A 218 12.07 9.57 7.24
C ARG A 218 12.67 10.37 6.07
N LYS A 219 13.02 9.69 4.98
CA LYS A 219 13.57 10.35 3.78
C LYS A 219 12.77 11.59 3.34
N GLY A 220 11.46 11.46 3.23
CA GLY A 220 10.59 12.58 2.85
C GLY A 220 10.57 13.73 3.86
N GLU A 221 10.75 13.45 5.15
CA GLU A 221 10.84 14.46 6.21
C GLU A 221 12.15 15.26 6.08
N ILE A 222 13.27 14.58 5.81
CA ILE A 222 14.58 15.23 5.57
C ILE A 222 14.52 16.10 4.30
N LEU A 223 13.91 15.59 3.23
CA LEU A 223 13.77 16.33 1.96
C LEU A 223 12.79 17.50 2.04
N GLY A 224 11.89 17.49 3.02
CA GLY A 224 10.93 18.55 3.29
C GLY A 224 11.35 19.48 4.42
N LEU A 225 12.51 19.28 5.03
CA LEU A 225 12.98 20.08 6.16
C LEU A 225 13.35 21.51 5.70
N GLN A 226 12.83 22.51 6.39
CA GLN A 226 13.13 23.93 6.14
C GLN A 226 13.97 24.51 7.27
N TRP A 227 14.73 25.56 6.99
CA TRP A 227 15.54 26.23 8.00
C TRP A 227 14.75 26.77 9.18
N GLY A 228 13.50 27.19 8.97
CA GLY A 228 12.59 27.60 10.04
C GLY A 228 12.14 26.49 10.99
N ASP A 229 12.50 25.25 10.71
CA ASP A 229 12.21 24.09 11.56
C ASP A 229 13.42 23.63 12.37
N VAL A 230 14.58 24.30 12.24
CA VAL A 230 15.84 23.95 12.87
C VAL A 230 16.25 25.04 13.85
N ASP A 231 16.20 24.73 15.14
CA ASP A 231 16.83 25.57 16.17
C ASP A 231 18.26 25.08 16.40
N ILE A 232 19.21 25.75 15.75
CA ILE A 232 20.61 25.38 15.82
C ILE A 232 21.20 25.64 17.22
N LYS A 233 20.70 26.66 17.95
CA LYS A 233 21.21 27.00 19.27
C LYS A 233 20.86 25.93 20.31
N GLN A 234 19.61 25.44 20.24
CA GLN A 234 19.14 24.41 21.14
C GLN A 234 19.39 22.97 20.61
N GLY A 235 19.81 22.83 19.35
CA GLY A 235 20.00 21.52 18.73
C GLY A 235 18.68 20.78 18.50
N ILE A 236 17.60 21.51 18.18
CA ILE A 236 16.27 20.97 17.99
C ILE A 236 15.90 20.99 16.51
N VAL A 237 15.37 19.85 16.02
CA VAL A 237 14.79 19.71 14.66
C VAL A 237 13.30 19.39 14.79
N SER A 238 12.44 20.22 14.24
CA SER A 238 11.00 20.04 14.25
C SER A 238 10.52 19.41 12.95
N VAL A 239 9.89 18.24 13.03
CA VAL A 239 9.33 17.53 11.87
C VAL A 239 7.89 17.99 11.67
N LYS A 240 7.65 18.92 10.75
CA LYS A 240 6.32 19.51 10.48
C LYS A 240 5.76 19.11 9.12
N ARG A 241 6.60 18.70 8.18
CA ARG A 241 6.20 18.39 6.79
C ARG A 241 7.03 17.28 6.17
N THR A 242 6.59 16.82 5.02
CA THR A 242 7.28 15.79 4.23
C THR A 242 7.21 16.13 2.75
N ALA A 243 8.27 15.87 2.02
CA ALA A 243 8.26 15.93 0.56
C ALA A 243 7.52 14.70 0.01
N VAL A 244 6.52 14.93 -0.84
CA VAL A 244 5.67 13.91 -1.46
C VAL A 244 5.74 14.04 -2.97
N TRP A 245 5.83 12.89 -3.65
CA TRP A 245 5.68 12.81 -5.10
C TRP A 245 4.23 12.47 -5.44
N ALA A 246 3.56 13.32 -6.22
CA ALA A 246 2.28 13.01 -6.81
C ALA A 246 2.04 13.87 -8.07
N GLN A 247 1.20 13.40 -8.99
CA GLN A 247 0.85 14.10 -10.22
C GLN A 247 2.10 14.54 -11.03
N ARG A 248 3.12 13.69 -11.06
CA ARG A 248 4.41 13.94 -11.74
C ARG A 248 5.21 15.12 -11.19
N ASN A 249 4.92 15.56 -9.98
CA ASN A 249 5.65 16.66 -9.34
C ASN A 249 5.93 16.36 -7.86
N PHE A 250 6.94 17.05 -7.29
CA PHE A 250 7.19 17.08 -5.86
C PHE A 250 6.55 18.31 -5.23
N TYR A 251 5.93 18.11 -4.07
CA TYR A 251 5.42 19.19 -3.25
C TYR A 251 5.64 18.89 -1.77
N LEU A 252 5.65 19.96 -0.97
CA LEU A 252 5.67 19.84 0.48
C LEU A 252 4.26 19.60 0.98
N LYS A 253 4.10 18.58 1.81
CA LYS A 253 2.85 18.28 2.48
C LYS A 253 3.06 18.45 3.97
N ASP A 254 2.25 19.30 4.61
CA ASP A 254 2.24 19.41 6.06
C ASP A 254 1.77 18.10 6.69
N MET A 255 2.37 17.76 7.82
CA MET A 255 1.95 16.62 8.61
C MET A 255 0.58 16.86 9.23
N PRO A 256 -0.29 15.86 9.34
CA PRO A 256 -1.53 15.99 10.08
C PRO A 256 -1.24 16.47 11.50
N LYS A 257 -2.10 17.35 12.04
CA LYS A 257 -1.99 17.87 13.42
C LYS A 257 -2.32 16.81 14.49
N THR A 258 -1.89 15.57 14.32
CA THR A 258 -1.98 14.53 15.36
C THR A 258 -0.70 14.58 16.20
N GLU A 259 -0.80 14.35 17.51
CA GLU A 259 0.33 14.37 18.45
C GLU A 259 1.54 13.53 17.99
N SER A 260 1.29 12.44 17.28
CA SER A 260 2.34 11.55 16.77
C SER A 260 2.98 12.00 15.45
N SER A 261 2.37 12.97 14.73
CA SER A 261 2.82 13.37 13.38
C SER A 261 3.79 14.56 13.42
N ILE A 262 3.52 15.56 14.28
CA ILE A 262 4.41 16.69 14.54
C ILE A 262 5.24 16.34 15.77
N ARG A 263 6.55 16.34 15.62
CA ARG A 263 7.47 16.03 16.70
C ARG A 263 8.74 16.86 16.63
N THR A 264 9.36 17.06 17.76
CA THR A 264 10.69 17.67 17.88
C THR A 264 11.71 16.60 18.24
N ILE A 265 12.90 16.71 17.65
CA ILE A 265 13.98 15.76 17.84
C ILE A 265 15.20 16.56 18.31
N GLN A 266 15.72 16.19 19.49
CA GLN A 266 17.02 16.71 19.95
C GLN A 266 18.13 15.99 19.19
N VAL A 267 19.00 16.74 18.53
CA VAL A 267 20.15 16.20 17.81
C VAL A 267 21.46 16.44 18.59
N PRO A 268 22.49 15.60 18.41
CA PRO A 268 23.79 15.80 19.05
C PRO A 268 24.44 17.14 18.66
N GLU A 269 25.29 17.68 19.55
CA GLU A 269 25.99 18.94 19.33
C GLU A 269 26.81 18.97 18.03
N LYS A 270 27.48 17.85 17.67
CA LYS A 270 28.19 17.71 16.40
C LYS A 270 27.27 17.93 15.21
N THR A 271 26.02 17.41 15.26
CA THR A 271 25.02 17.58 14.19
C THR A 271 24.58 19.03 14.10
N SER A 272 24.32 19.70 15.23
CA SER A 272 23.95 21.15 15.27
C SER A 272 25.06 22.02 14.71
N LYS A 273 26.32 21.79 15.13
CA LYS A 273 27.48 22.51 14.60
C LYS A 273 27.64 22.30 13.09
N THR A 274 27.43 21.08 12.61
CA THR A 274 27.49 20.77 11.17
C THR A 274 26.37 21.46 10.40
N LEU A 275 25.13 21.44 10.93
CA LEU A 275 24.00 22.19 10.34
C LEU A 275 24.25 23.69 10.30
N LYS A 276 24.87 24.28 11.34
CA LYS A 276 25.26 25.71 11.34
C LYS A 276 26.25 26.02 10.22
N ARG A 277 27.28 25.19 10.06
CA ARG A 277 28.24 25.36 8.96
C ARG A 277 27.59 25.21 7.60
N TRP A 278 26.66 24.25 7.47
CA TRP A 278 25.88 24.03 6.25
C TRP A 278 24.96 25.23 5.95
N GLN A 279 24.34 25.84 6.95
CA GLN A 279 23.46 27.00 6.78
C GLN A 279 24.22 28.18 6.15
N LEU A 280 25.50 28.36 6.50
CA LEU A 280 26.35 29.39 5.91
C LEU A 280 26.78 29.08 4.47
N ALA A 281 26.87 27.81 4.11
CA ALA A 281 27.29 27.34 2.78
C ALA A 281 26.09 26.99 1.86
N CYS A 282 24.88 26.82 2.43
CA CYS A 282 23.71 26.39 1.69
C CYS A 282 23.25 27.48 0.69
N PRO A 283 23.09 27.15 -0.60
CA PRO A 283 22.51 28.08 -1.56
C PRO A 283 21.09 28.49 -1.18
N ALA A 284 20.76 29.77 -1.35
CA ALA A 284 19.38 30.23 -1.15
C ALA A 284 18.43 29.52 -2.11
N ASN A 285 17.26 29.12 -1.61
CA ASN A 285 16.24 28.46 -2.40
C ASN A 285 14.84 28.98 -2.01
N THR A 286 13.91 28.98 -2.96
CA THR A 286 12.57 29.55 -2.79
C THR A 286 11.72 28.88 -1.72
N LEU A 287 12.00 27.61 -1.43
CA LEU A 287 11.27 26.82 -0.42
C LEU A 287 11.97 26.86 0.96
N ASN A 288 13.07 27.58 1.11
CA ASN A 288 13.86 27.65 2.34
C ASN A 288 14.27 26.27 2.89
N LEU A 289 14.52 25.31 1.98
CA LEU A 289 14.89 23.93 2.32
C LEU A 289 16.31 23.87 2.87
N VAL A 290 16.53 23.00 3.85
CA VAL A 290 17.86 22.66 4.36
C VAL A 290 18.66 21.88 3.30
N PHE A 291 17.99 21.01 2.55
CA PHE A 291 18.60 20.16 1.51
C PHE A 291 17.88 20.33 0.17
N SER A 292 18.18 21.42 -0.53
CA SER A 292 17.66 21.64 -1.88
C SER A 292 18.47 20.85 -2.93
N SER A 293 17.85 20.62 -4.08
CA SER A 293 18.52 20.00 -5.22
C SER A 293 19.60 20.93 -5.80
N PRO A 294 20.86 20.52 -5.89
CA PRO A 294 21.91 21.35 -6.49
C PRO A 294 21.66 21.71 -7.95
N LYS A 295 20.81 20.94 -8.66
CA LYS A 295 20.50 21.16 -10.08
C LYS A 295 19.32 22.07 -10.32
N THR A 296 18.27 21.97 -9.48
CA THR A 296 16.98 22.65 -9.72
C THR A 296 16.64 23.67 -8.65
N ASN A 297 17.43 23.74 -7.59
CA ASN A 297 17.20 24.58 -6.40
C ASN A 297 15.85 24.33 -5.69
N GLY A 298 15.12 23.28 -6.10
CA GLY A 298 13.87 22.81 -5.52
C GLY A 298 14.06 21.58 -4.64
N ILE A 299 13.00 20.78 -4.49
CA ILE A 299 13.04 19.53 -3.71
C ILE A 299 13.98 18.53 -4.38
N LEU A 300 14.91 17.97 -3.61
CA LEU A 300 15.81 16.92 -4.09
C LEU A 300 15.03 15.64 -4.41
N TYR A 301 15.23 15.12 -5.61
CA TYR A 301 14.54 13.89 -6.07
C TYR A 301 14.95 12.68 -5.22
N PRO A 302 14.01 11.95 -4.59
CA PRO A 302 14.29 10.78 -3.75
C PRO A 302 15.12 9.70 -4.45
N ASN A 303 14.87 9.47 -5.76
CA ASN A 303 15.65 8.50 -6.54
C ASN A 303 17.08 8.95 -6.79
N SER A 304 17.33 10.26 -6.93
CA SER A 304 18.67 10.81 -7.05
C SER A 304 19.44 10.68 -5.75
N LEU A 305 18.78 10.91 -4.61
CA LEU A 305 19.34 10.68 -3.29
C LEU A 305 19.66 9.20 -3.07
N ASP A 306 18.76 8.28 -3.43
CA ASP A 306 19.00 6.84 -3.31
C ASP A 306 20.23 6.40 -4.16
N LYS A 307 20.34 6.89 -5.40
CA LYS A 307 21.50 6.61 -6.26
C LYS A 307 22.81 7.13 -5.66
N ALA A 308 22.80 8.36 -5.14
CA ALA A 308 23.97 8.95 -4.47
C ALA A 308 24.34 8.16 -3.22
N PHE A 309 23.34 7.83 -2.39
CA PHE A 309 23.54 7.02 -1.17
C PHE A 309 24.17 5.67 -1.48
N HIS A 310 23.60 4.91 -2.42
CA HIS A 310 24.15 3.60 -2.78
C HIS A 310 25.55 3.67 -3.42
N LYS A 311 25.86 4.73 -4.17
CA LYS A 311 27.22 4.97 -4.67
C LYS A 311 28.19 5.17 -3.51
N MET A 312 27.86 6.03 -2.55
CA MET A 312 28.71 6.33 -1.39
C MET A 312 28.85 5.14 -0.45
N VAL A 313 27.79 4.36 -0.23
CA VAL A 313 27.84 3.09 0.55
C VAL A 313 28.86 2.11 -0.06
N ARG A 314 28.82 1.92 -1.38
CA ARG A 314 29.78 1.03 -2.07
C ARG A 314 31.22 1.54 -1.94
N ASN A 315 31.41 2.84 -2.16
CA ASN A 315 32.74 3.44 -2.12
C ASN A 315 33.33 3.45 -0.71
N ALA A 316 32.50 3.67 0.32
CA ALA A 316 32.93 3.57 1.72
C ALA A 316 33.23 2.13 2.16
N GLY A 317 32.87 1.11 1.35
CA GLY A 317 33.10 -0.29 1.68
C GLY A 317 32.34 -0.74 2.93
N VAL A 318 31.09 -0.27 3.10
CA VAL A 318 30.20 -0.70 4.19
C VAL A 318 29.04 -1.53 3.63
N PRO A 319 28.39 -2.38 4.44
CA PRO A 319 27.27 -3.21 3.98
C PRO A 319 26.16 -2.40 3.35
N THR A 320 25.60 -2.92 2.25
CA THR A 320 24.50 -2.25 1.55
C THR A 320 23.21 -2.31 2.38
N ILE A 321 22.68 -1.13 2.72
CA ILE A 321 21.37 -0.93 3.31
C ILE A 321 20.56 0.04 2.46
N THR A 322 19.23 0.12 2.69
CA THR A 322 18.40 1.16 2.08
C THR A 322 18.56 2.48 2.83
N PHE A 323 18.17 3.61 2.23
CA PHE A 323 18.13 4.88 2.96
C PHE A 323 17.26 4.79 4.23
N HIS A 324 16.15 4.04 4.18
CA HIS A 324 15.33 3.77 5.37
C HIS A 324 16.08 2.91 6.42
N GLY A 325 17.09 2.15 6.01
CA GLY A 325 17.99 1.43 6.91
C GLY A 325 18.76 2.35 7.86
N LEU A 326 19.05 3.61 7.49
CA LEU A 326 19.65 4.60 8.40
C LEU A 326 18.75 4.87 9.62
N ARG A 327 17.46 5.01 9.41
CA ARG A 327 16.49 5.16 10.50
C ARG A 327 16.41 3.89 11.37
N HIS A 328 16.49 2.71 10.77
CA HIS A 328 16.57 1.47 11.53
C HIS A 328 17.88 1.37 12.33
N THR A 329 18.98 1.77 11.74
CA THR A 329 20.30 1.86 12.42
C THR A 329 20.22 2.80 13.62
N PHE A 330 19.68 4.02 13.45
CA PHE A 330 19.44 4.97 14.55
C PHE A 330 18.66 4.34 15.70
N ALA A 331 17.50 3.76 15.42
CA ALA A 331 16.65 3.17 16.44
C ALA A 331 17.32 1.99 17.17
N THR A 332 17.98 1.11 16.41
CA THR A 332 18.71 -0.04 16.97
C THR A 332 19.88 0.43 17.84
N THR A 333 20.64 1.44 17.40
CA THR A 333 21.73 2.00 18.17
C THR A 333 21.26 2.57 19.50
N LEU A 334 20.15 3.32 19.52
CA LEU A 334 19.57 3.85 20.77
C LEU A 334 19.12 2.74 21.71
N LEU A 335 18.37 1.76 21.20
CA LEU A 335 17.88 0.63 22.00
C LEU A 335 19.03 -0.24 22.53
N ALA A 336 20.06 -0.49 21.73
CA ALA A 336 21.25 -1.23 22.16
C ALA A 336 22.03 -0.50 23.26
N ASN A 337 21.90 0.83 23.34
CA ASN A 337 22.44 1.66 24.44
C ASN A 337 21.43 1.91 25.56
N ASN A 338 20.44 1.04 25.73
CA ASN A 338 19.46 1.06 26.82
C ASN A 338 18.60 2.33 26.90
N VAL A 339 18.46 3.08 25.79
CA VAL A 339 17.51 4.20 25.72
C VAL A 339 16.08 3.66 25.81
N ASN A 340 15.27 4.29 26.64
CA ASN A 340 13.87 3.87 26.83
C ASN A 340 13.12 3.77 25.47
N PRO A 341 12.51 2.62 25.15
CA PRO A 341 11.78 2.42 23.90
C PRO A 341 10.68 3.44 23.63
N LYS A 342 10.11 4.04 24.68
CA LYS A 342 9.11 5.10 24.55
C LYS A 342 9.71 6.38 23.94
N ILE A 343 10.91 6.77 24.40
CA ILE A 343 11.66 7.91 23.84
C ILE A 343 12.00 7.65 22.36
N VAL A 344 12.49 6.43 22.06
CA VAL A 344 12.78 6.05 20.67
C VAL A 344 11.51 6.09 19.79
N GLN A 345 10.36 5.63 20.32
CA GLN A 345 9.06 5.71 19.63
C GLN A 345 8.70 7.15 19.29
N GLU A 346 8.86 8.08 20.24
CA GLU A 346 8.53 9.51 20.07
C GLU A 346 9.46 10.17 19.05
N MET A 347 10.77 9.96 19.16
CA MET A 347 11.75 10.47 18.20
C MET A 347 11.46 9.96 16.77
N LEU A 348 11.09 8.69 16.63
CA LEU A 348 10.72 8.10 15.35
C LEU A 348 9.35 8.60 14.84
N GLY A 349 8.42 9.01 15.71
CA GLY A 349 7.04 9.33 15.36
C GLY A 349 6.28 8.08 14.90
N HIS A 350 6.41 6.98 15.66
CA HIS A 350 5.55 5.81 15.50
C HIS A 350 4.26 6.01 16.27
N ALA A 351 3.12 5.75 15.62
CA ALA A 351 1.80 5.93 16.24
C ALA A 351 1.60 5.07 17.50
N THR A 352 2.28 3.93 17.60
CA THR A 352 2.21 3.03 18.77
C THR A 352 3.58 2.50 19.14
N ILE A 353 3.81 2.28 20.43
CA ILE A 353 5.02 1.63 20.92
C ILE A 353 5.18 0.21 20.38
N LYS A 354 4.05 -0.47 20.12
CA LYS A 354 4.03 -1.80 19.51
C LYS A 354 4.81 -1.83 18.20
N THR A 355 4.67 -0.80 17.35
CA THR A 355 5.41 -0.70 16.09
C THR A 355 6.92 -0.68 16.31
N THR A 356 7.40 0.03 17.34
CA THR A 356 8.82 0.07 17.70
C THR A 356 9.27 -1.29 18.25
N MET A 357 8.50 -1.87 19.17
CA MET A 357 8.84 -3.15 19.79
C MET A 357 8.84 -4.31 18.79
N ASP A 358 7.82 -4.42 17.94
CA ASP A 358 7.72 -5.46 16.91
C ASP A 358 8.86 -5.36 15.87
N THR A 359 9.30 -4.14 15.57
CA THR A 359 10.38 -3.89 14.60
C THR A 359 11.75 -4.22 15.17
N TYR A 360 11.99 -3.91 16.45
CA TYR A 360 13.32 -3.98 17.09
C TYR A 360 13.40 -5.04 18.20
N SER A 361 12.47 -6.00 18.25
CA SER A 361 12.43 -7.07 19.26
C SER A 361 13.72 -7.90 19.36
N HIS A 362 14.50 -7.98 18.27
CA HIS A 362 15.76 -8.70 18.22
C HIS A 362 16.88 -8.06 19.06
N VAL A 363 16.72 -6.81 19.52
CA VAL A 363 17.68 -6.10 20.38
C VAL A 363 17.37 -6.35 21.88
N LEU A 364 16.11 -6.72 22.21
CA LEU A 364 15.61 -6.87 23.59
C LEU A 364 16.36 -7.89 24.46
N PRO A 365 16.84 -9.05 23.96
CA PRO A 365 17.54 -10.02 24.80
C PRO A 365 18.76 -9.45 25.51
N ASN A 366 19.52 -8.56 24.85
CA ASN A 366 20.70 -7.91 25.46
C ASN A 366 20.30 -6.91 26.56
N MET A 367 19.10 -6.30 26.46
CA MET A 367 18.61 -5.36 27.46
C MET A 367 18.25 -6.06 28.78
N GLN A 368 17.74 -7.30 28.74
CA GLN A 368 17.44 -8.05 29.97
C GLN A 368 18.71 -8.33 30.80
N ARG A 369 19.80 -8.72 30.14
CA ARG A 369 21.08 -8.96 30.82
C ARG A 369 21.63 -7.68 31.44
N SER A 370 21.64 -6.60 30.68
CA SER A 370 22.08 -5.29 31.18
C SER A 370 21.23 -4.78 32.35
N ALA A 371 19.90 -4.98 32.30
CA ALA A 371 19.02 -4.62 33.41
C ALA A 371 19.29 -5.44 34.66
N ALA A 372 19.56 -6.73 34.52
CA ALA A 372 19.91 -7.60 35.68
C ALA A 372 21.27 -7.18 36.29
N GLU A 373 22.28 -6.85 35.44
CA GLU A 373 23.56 -6.36 35.89
C GLU A 373 23.45 -5.00 36.61
N GLN A 374 22.63 -4.07 36.07
CA GLN A 374 22.36 -2.78 36.73
C GLN A 374 21.63 -2.96 38.07
N LEU A 375 20.64 -3.84 38.15
CA LEU A 375 19.95 -4.13 39.42
C LEU A 375 20.91 -4.72 40.46
N GLY A 376 21.79 -5.62 40.03
CA GLY A 376 22.83 -6.17 40.90
C GLY A 376 23.76 -5.09 41.44
N ALA A 377 24.21 -4.17 40.58
CA ALA A 377 25.09 -3.08 40.99
C ALA A 377 24.41 -2.05 41.93
N VAL A 378 23.07 -1.98 41.95
CA VAL A 378 22.31 -1.09 42.86
C VAL A 378 22.03 -1.78 44.21
N LEU A 379 21.88 -3.11 44.20
CA LEU A 379 21.46 -3.86 45.40
C LEU A 379 22.66 -4.43 46.19
N PHE A 380 23.75 -4.66 45.50
CA PHE A 380 24.97 -5.30 46.07
C PHE A 380 26.24 -4.47 45.77
#